data_a88b7cb1c46c9ad2d55255ae0180bb06
#
_entry.id   a88b7cb1c46c9ad2d55255ae0180bb06
#
_cell.length_a   1.000
_cell.length_b   1.000
_cell.length_c   1.000
_cell.angle_alpha   90.00
_cell.angle_beta   90.00
_cell.angle_gamma   90.00
#
_symmetry.space_group_name_H-M   'P 1'
#
loop_
_entity.id
_entity.type
_entity.pdbx_description
1 polymer ?
#
loop_
_entity_poly.entity_id
_entity_poly.type
_entity_poly.pdbx_seq_one_letter_code
_entity_poly.pdbx_strand_id
1 'polypeptide(L)' 'MFFVVTGNGQNGVVAITCDSPVAALEKAHQLATDGVFDILITDADGLQHAPADFDRLYVAETF' A
#
# COMPACT_ATOMS: atom_id res chain seq x y z
N MET A 1 14.55 3.87 2.44
CA MET A 1 13.41 3.34 3.15
C MET A 1 12.42 2.79 2.15
N PHE A 2 11.94 1.57 2.37
CA PHE A 2 11.07 0.93 1.39
C PHE A 2 9.75 0.53 2.01
N PHE A 3 8.72 0.58 1.20
CA PHE A 3 7.39 0.12 1.57
C PHE A 3 6.98 -0.94 0.57
N VAL A 4 6.27 -1.96 1.03
CA VAL A 4 5.83 -3.04 0.16
C VAL A 4 4.30 -3.05 0.15
N VAL A 5 3.73 -2.94 -1.04
CA VAL A 5 2.29 -3.02 -1.22
C VAL A 5 1.95 -4.44 -1.65
N THR A 6 1.12 -5.12 -0.88
CA THR A 6 0.72 -6.49 -1.18
C THR A 6 -0.79 -6.56 -1.33
N GLY A 7 -1.25 -7.55 -2.06
CA GLY A 7 -2.68 -7.79 -2.25
C GLY A 7 -2.90 -9.09 -2.98
N ASN A 8 -4.17 -9.47 -3.10
CA ASN A 8 -4.58 -10.68 -3.79
C ASN A 8 -5.25 -10.31 -5.11
N GLY A 9 -4.61 -10.69 -6.21
CA GLY A 9 -5.17 -10.49 -7.53
C GLY A 9 -5.74 -11.78 -8.09
N GLN A 10 -6.26 -11.71 -9.31
CA GLN A 10 -6.85 -12.87 -9.97
C GLN A 10 -5.83 -13.97 -10.22
N ASN A 11 -4.59 -13.59 -10.43
CA ASN A 11 -3.54 -14.54 -10.76
C ASN A 11 -2.63 -14.86 -9.58
N GLY A 12 -3.01 -14.45 -8.38
CA GLY A 12 -2.24 -14.73 -7.18
C GLY A 12 -1.87 -13.48 -6.42
N VAL A 13 -0.91 -13.62 -5.53
CA VAL A 13 -0.46 -12.52 -4.68
C VAL A 13 0.39 -11.55 -5.48
N VAL A 14 0.11 -10.26 -5.27
CA VAL A 14 0.89 -9.17 -5.86
C VAL A 14 1.73 -8.53 -4.76
N ALA A 15 2.99 -8.24 -5.04
CA ALA A 15 3.87 -7.55 -4.11
C ALA A 15 4.70 -6.55 -4.88
N ILE A 16 4.63 -5.28 -4.49
CA ILE A 16 5.33 -4.21 -5.19
C ILE A 16 6.07 -3.37 -4.17
N THR A 17 7.36 -3.14 -4.40
CA THR A 17 8.18 -2.31 -3.53
C THR A 17 8.14 -0.87 -4.00
N CYS A 18 7.92 0.03 -3.06
CA CYS A 18 7.91 1.47 -3.31
C CYS A 18 8.90 2.15 -2.38
N ASP A 19 9.44 3.27 -2.80
CA ASP A 19 10.47 3.97 -2.03
C ASP A 19 9.95 5.21 -1.29
N SER A 20 8.66 5.45 -1.34
CA SER A 20 8.05 6.56 -0.61
C SER A 20 6.63 6.20 -0.18
N PRO A 21 6.12 6.84 0.88
CA PRO A 21 4.74 6.58 1.33
C PRO A 21 3.71 6.96 0.28
N VAL A 22 3.92 8.08 -0.40
CA VAL A 22 2.98 8.53 -1.42
C VAL A 22 2.92 7.54 -2.58
N ALA A 23 4.08 7.06 -3.03
CA ALA A 23 4.14 6.08 -4.11
C ALA A 23 3.45 4.78 -3.70
N ALA A 24 3.65 4.34 -2.45
CA ALA A 24 3.01 3.13 -1.96
C ALA A 24 1.49 3.28 -1.95
N LEU A 25 0.99 4.42 -1.49
CA LEU A 25 -0.45 4.64 -1.45
C LEU A 25 -1.05 4.72 -2.84
N GLU A 26 -0.37 5.40 -3.76
CA GLU A 26 -0.83 5.47 -5.14
C GLU A 26 -0.88 4.09 -5.77
N LYS A 27 0.14 3.27 -5.52
CA LYS A 27 0.15 1.91 -6.05
C LYS A 27 -0.98 1.09 -5.45
N ALA A 28 -1.26 1.25 -4.17
CA ALA A 28 -2.37 0.56 -3.53
C ALA A 28 -3.71 0.92 -4.18
N HIS A 29 -3.92 2.21 -4.46
CA HIS A 29 -5.12 2.65 -5.14
C HIS A 29 -5.22 2.09 -6.55
N GLN A 30 -4.10 2.05 -7.26
CA GLN A 30 -4.06 1.51 -8.60
C GLN A 30 -4.40 0.03 -8.62
N LEU A 31 -3.86 -0.72 -7.66
CA LEU A 31 -4.18 -2.15 -7.56
C LEU A 31 -5.65 -2.36 -7.24
N ALA A 32 -6.22 -1.54 -6.37
CA ALA A 32 -7.64 -1.64 -6.05
C ALA A 32 -8.51 -1.41 -7.30
N THR A 33 -8.11 -0.44 -8.13
CA THR A 33 -8.80 -0.17 -9.38
C THR A 33 -8.70 -1.37 -10.34
N ASP A 34 -7.60 -2.09 -10.29
CA ASP A 34 -7.38 -3.27 -11.13
C ASP A 34 -8.09 -4.53 -10.61
N GLY A 35 -8.79 -4.43 -9.50
CA GLY A 35 -9.52 -5.56 -8.95
C GLY A 35 -8.76 -6.36 -7.90
N VAL A 36 -7.59 -5.88 -7.48
CA VAL A 36 -6.83 -6.52 -6.41
C VAL A 36 -7.52 -6.22 -5.08
N PHE A 37 -7.59 -7.22 -4.20
CA PHE A 37 -8.25 -7.08 -2.89
C PHE A 37 -7.29 -7.49 -1.77
N ASP A 38 -7.70 -7.26 -0.53
CA ASP A 38 -6.88 -7.50 0.66
C ASP A 38 -5.55 -6.78 0.57
N ILE A 39 -5.59 -5.53 0.12
CA ILE A 39 -4.38 -4.74 -0.09
C ILE A 39 -3.86 -4.26 1.27
N LEU A 40 -2.57 -4.50 1.51
CA LEU A 40 -1.89 -4.02 2.70
C LEU A 40 -0.59 -3.36 2.29
N ILE A 41 -0.19 -2.36 3.06
CA ILE A 41 1.08 -1.69 2.86
C ILE A 41 1.97 -1.98 4.07
N THR A 42 3.10 -2.61 3.82
CA THR A 42 4.08 -2.91 4.86
C THR A 42 5.09 -1.79 4.92
N ASP A 43 5.27 -1.20 6.11
CA ASP A 43 6.20 -0.10 6.26
C ASP A 43 7.64 -0.61 6.45
N ALA A 44 8.57 0.34 6.62
CA ALA A 44 9.98 0.02 6.75
C ALA A 44 10.29 -0.80 8.00
N ASP A 45 9.43 -0.76 8.99
CA ASP A 45 9.57 -1.53 10.23
C ASP A 45 8.94 -2.91 10.14
N GLY A 46 8.31 -3.23 9.02
CA GLY A 46 7.66 -4.52 8.84
C GLY A 46 6.22 -4.57 9.32
N LEU A 47 5.65 -3.44 9.70
CA LEU A 47 4.26 -3.37 10.16
C LEU A 47 3.33 -3.19 8.97
N GLN A 48 2.24 -3.93 8.98
CA GLN A 48 1.27 -3.88 7.89
C GLN A 48 0.13 -2.93 8.24
N HIS A 49 -0.29 -2.15 7.25
CA HIS A 49 -1.35 -1.17 7.40
C HIS A 49 -2.34 -1.28 6.25
N ALA A 50 -3.63 -1.10 6.55
CA ALA A 50 -4.61 -0.93 5.49
C ALA A 50 -4.33 0.40 4.76
N PRO A 51 -4.67 0.51 3.47
CA PRO A 51 -4.39 1.76 2.75
C PRO A 51 -4.96 3.01 3.42
N ALA A 52 -6.16 2.94 3.97
CA ALA A 52 -6.77 4.08 4.64
C ALA A 52 -5.99 4.49 5.88
N ASP A 53 -5.53 3.50 6.66
CA ASP A 53 -4.72 3.78 7.84
C ASP A 53 -3.34 4.30 7.46
N PHE A 54 -2.76 3.75 6.41
CA PHE A 54 -1.46 4.19 5.92
C PHE A 54 -1.52 5.64 5.46
N ASP A 55 -2.59 6.01 4.75
CA ASP A 55 -2.79 7.38 4.31
C ASP A 55 -2.79 8.32 5.51
N ARG A 56 -3.54 7.97 6.54
CA ARG A 56 -3.67 8.78 7.74
C ARG A 56 -2.36 8.95 8.48
N LEU A 57 -1.56 7.88 8.54
CA LEU A 57 -0.32 7.87 9.31
C LEU A 57 0.85 8.50 8.59
N TYR A 58 0.93 8.35 7.28
CA TYR A 58 2.14 8.71 6.53
C TYR A 58 1.93 9.77 5.47
N VAL A 59 0.73 9.91 4.94
CA VAL A 59 0.50 10.73 3.76
C VAL A 59 -0.40 11.91 4.05
N ALA A 60 -1.50 11.70 4.77
CA ALA A 60 -2.50 12.74 4.97
C ALA A 60 -1.89 13.92 5.71
N GLU A 61 -2.07 15.08 5.12
CA GLU A 61 -1.70 16.35 5.74
C GLU A 61 -2.95 16.90 6.39
N THR A 62 -2.93 16.93 7.69
CA THR A 62 -4.12 17.37 8.41
C THR A 62 -3.87 18.71 9.05
N PHE A 63 -4.71 19.61 8.82
CA PHE A 63 -4.66 20.94 9.44
C PHE A 63 -6.01 21.37 9.86
#